data_c30f033ef73415e516ee497250d84eae
#
_entry.id   c30f033ef73415e516ee497250d84eae
#
_cell.length_a   1.000
_cell.length_b   1.000
_cell.length_c   1.000
_cell.angle_alpha   90.00
_cell.angle_beta   90.00
_cell.angle_gamma   90.00
#
_symmetry.space_group_name_H-M   'P 1'
#
loop_
_entity.id
_entity.type
_entity.pdbx_description
1 polymer ?
#
loop_
_entity_poly.entity_id
_entity_poly.type
_entity_poly.pdbx_seq_one_letter_code
_entity_poly.pdbx_strand_id
1 'polypeptide(L)' 'MFTRKKKKEVIEINSKFKVGDPVRFRYRGELTFGWVYTIKKGPSGSVIYDVQIGGQCPAIIYDIEEEALKLRENL' A
#
# COMPACT_ATOMS: atom_id res chain seq x y z
N MET A 1 25.05 -23.54 10.97
CA MET A 1 24.65 -23.25 10.62
C MET A 1 24.12 -22.66 10.44
N PHE A 2 23.95 -22.37 10.48
CA PHE A 2 23.40 -21.83 10.20
C PHE A 2 22.61 -21.21 10.03
N THR A 3 22.44 -20.99 10.03
CA THR A 3 21.70 -20.56 9.88
C THR A 3 21.05 -19.85 9.56
N ARG A 4 21.02 -19.72 9.33
CA ARG A 4 20.34 -19.20 8.97
C ARG A 4 19.46 -18.68 8.87
N LYS A 5 19.17 -18.60 9.01
CA LYS A 5 18.30 -18.25 8.95
C LYS A 5 17.61 -17.52 8.98
N LYS A 6 17.66 -17.22 9.10
CA LYS A 6 17.02 -16.58 9.25
C LYS A 6 16.40 -15.88 8.88
N LYS A 7 16.23 -15.80 8.53
CA LYS A 7 15.52 -15.20 8.16
C LYS A 7 14.60 -14.96 8.28
N LYS A 8 14.30 -15.22 8.60
CA LYS A 8 13.34 -15.03 8.70
C LYS A 8 12.61 -14.17 9.23
N GLU A 9 12.94 -13.77 9.60
CA GLU A 9 12.27 -12.86 10.11
C GLU A 9 11.62 -12.03 9.24
N VAL A 10 11.28 -12.39 8.22
CA VAL A 10 10.48 -11.74 7.26
C VAL A 10 9.06 -11.84 7.70
N ILE A 11 8.47 -10.72 8.06
CA ILE A 11 7.06 -10.68 8.35
C ILE A 11 6.36 -10.66 7.03
N GLU A 12 5.61 -11.69 6.76
CA GLU A 12 4.85 -11.74 5.54
C GLU A 12 3.58 -10.96 5.72
N ILE A 13 3.40 -9.91 4.95
CA ILE A 13 2.16 -9.16 4.94
C ILE A 13 1.34 -9.67 3.78
N ASN A 14 0.17 -10.19 4.11
CA ASN A 14 -0.72 -10.76 3.12
C ASN A 14 -1.53 -9.64 2.47
N SER A 15 -0.95 -8.99 1.49
CA SER A 15 -1.55 -7.79 0.91
C SER A 15 -2.15 -8.10 -0.45
N LYS A 16 -3.23 -7.39 -0.78
CA LYS A 16 -3.84 -7.50 -2.09
C LYS A 16 -3.04 -6.78 -3.16
N PHE A 17 -2.30 -5.76 -2.77
CA PHE A 17 -1.59 -4.93 -3.72
C PHE A 17 -0.10 -4.99 -3.44
N LYS A 18 0.69 -4.65 -4.41
CA LYS A 18 2.14 -4.65 -4.29
C LYS A 18 2.65 -3.24 -4.51
N VAL A 19 3.85 -2.99 -3.99
CA VAL A 19 4.50 -1.72 -4.23
C VAL A 19 4.61 -1.49 -5.73
N GLY A 20 4.17 -0.31 -6.17
CA GLY A 20 4.18 0.05 -7.57
C GLY A 20 2.86 -0.18 -8.28
N ASP A 21 1.92 -0.87 -7.65
CA ASP A 21 0.62 -1.11 -8.29
C ASP A 21 -0.14 0.19 -8.47
N PRO A 22 -0.77 0.39 -9.63
CA PRO A 22 -1.62 1.56 -9.82
C PRO A 22 -2.95 1.31 -9.12
N VAL A 23 -3.34 2.27 -8.28
CA VAL A 23 -4.55 2.15 -7.47
C VAL A 23 -5.37 3.42 -7.56
N ARG A 24 -6.61 3.32 -7.12
CA ARG A 24 -7.49 4.46 -7.00
C ARG A 24 -8.21 4.36 -5.66
N PHE A 25 -8.57 5.52 -5.14
CA PHE A 25 -9.25 5.58 -3.86
C PHE A 25 -9.90 6.95 -3.73
N ARG A 26 -10.76 7.09 -2.74
CA ARG A 26 -11.38 8.37 -2.46
C ARG A 26 -10.58 9.09 -1.39
N TYR A 27 -10.16 10.28 -1.71
CA TYR A 27 -9.43 11.12 -0.78
C TYR A 27 -10.15 12.44 -0.67
N ARG A 28 -10.65 12.74 0.51
CA ARG A 28 -11.42 13.96 0.77
C ARG A 28 -12.60 14.08 -0.17
N GLY A 29 -13.25 12.94 -0.43
CA GLY A 29 -14.44 12.94 -1.25
C GLY A 29 -14.19 12.92 -2.73
N GLU A 30 -12.94 12.91 -3.16
CA GLU A 30 -12.61 12.94 -4.57
C GLU A 30 -11.91 11.66 -4.99
N LEU A 31 -12.22 11.19 -6.17
CA LEU A 31 -11.55 10.03 -6.73
C LEU A 31 -10.13 10.39 -7.07
N THR A 32 -9.19 9.66 -6.49
CA THR A 32 -7.77 9.97 -6.59
C THR A 32 -7.03 8.74 -7.10
N PHE A 33 -6.04 8.98 -7.95
CA PHE A 33 -5.24 7.90 -8.52
C PHE A 33 -3.80 8.01 -8.03
N GLY A 34 -3.18 6.87 -7.84
CA GLY A 34 -1.79 6.86 -7.42
C GLY A 34 -1.18 5.48 -7.55
N TRP A 35 -0.04 5.32 -6.92
CA TRP A 35 0.71 4.06 -6.94
C TRP A 35 1.05 3.69 -5.52
N VAL A 36 1.01 2.40 -5.23
CA VAL A 36 1.37 1.92 -3.90
C VAL A 36 2.85 2.22 -3.65
N TYR A 37 3.10 2.93 -2.56
CA TYR A 37 4.44 3.34 -2.19
C TYR A 37 5.01 2.43 -1.11
N THR A 38 4.22 2.16 -0.07
CA THR A 38 4.65 1.33 1.04
C THR A 38 3.47 0.49 1.51
N ILE A 39 3.75 -0.71 1.97
CA ILE A 39 2.75 -1.60 2.54
C ILE A 39 3.12 -1.83 4.00
N LYS A 40 2.16 -1.62 4.90
CA LYS A 40 2.41 -1.70 6.33
C LYS A 40 1.31 -2.47 7.02
N LYS A 41 1.60 -2.86 8.24
CA LYS A 41 0.60 -3.43 9.11
C LYS A 41 0.17 -2.38 10.13
N GLY A 42 -1.12 -2.18 10.24
CA GLY A 42 -1.67 -1.25 11.21
C GLY A 42 -1.69 -1.83 12.61
N PRO A 43 -2.09 -1.02 13.58
CA PRO A 43 -2.08 -1.47 14.99
C PRO A 43 -3.00 -2.64 15.26
N SER A 44 -4.06 -2.79 14.50
CA SER A 44 -4.97 -3.92 14.70
C SER A 44 -4.62 -5.10 13.82
N GLY A 45 -3.48 -5.06 13.14
CA GLY A 45 -3.08 -6.15 12.26
C GLY A 45 -3.62 -6.05 10.86
N SER A 46 -4.39 -5.03 10.56
CA SER A 46 -4.89 -4.85 9.20
C SER A 46 -3.80 -4.30 8.30
N VAL A 47 -3.96 -4.52 7.00
CA VAL A 47 -2.98 -4.04 6.02
C VAL A 47 -3.33 -2.61 5.65
N ILE A 48 -2.36 -1.74 5.72
CA ILE A 48 -2.53 -0.36 5.31
C ILE A 48 -1.44 0.02 4.33
N TYR A 49 -1.70 1.05 3.55
CA TYR A 49 -0.85 1.43 2.44
C TYR A 49 -0.55 2.90 2.48
N ASP A 50 0.66 3.24 2.04
CA ASP A 50 0.98 4.61 1.66
C ASP A 50 0.95 4.67 0.15
N VAL A 51 0.30 5.69 -0.40
CA VAL A 51 0.10 5.80 -1.83
C VAL A 51 0.66 7.12 -2.30
N GLN A 52 1.49 7.07 -3.33
CA GLN A 52 2.04 8.26 -3.94
C GLN A 52 1.10 8.75 -5.02
N ILE A 53 0.77 10.02 -4.98
CA ILE A 53 -0.12 10.64 -5.95
C ILE A 53 0.58 11.83 -6.58
N GLY A 54 0.00 12.29 -7.69
CA GLY A 54 0.48 13.48 -8.35
C GLY A 54 1.61 13.19 -9.33
N GLY A 55 1.92 14.16 -10.13
CA GLY A 55 2.99 14.05 -11.09
C GLY A 55 4.06 15.09 -10.84
N GLN A 56 3.69 16.35 -11.05
CA GLN A 56 4.66 17.42 -10.89
C GLN A 56 5.02 17.67 -9.44
N CYS A 57 4.02 17.58 -8.57
CA CYS A 57 4.24 17.77 -7.13
C CYS A 57 3.78 16.51 -6.44
N PRO A 58 4.62 15.48 -6.44
CA PRO A 58 4.20 14.22 -5.83
C PRO A 58 3.99 14.39 -4.33
N ALA A 59 2.99 13.71 -3.84
CA ALA A 59 2.67 13.68 -2.42
C ALA A 59 2.38 12.25 -2.04
N ILE A 60 2.52 11.95 -0.76
CA ILE A 60 2.25 10.62 -0.27
C ILE A 60 1.11 10.71 0.72
N ILE A 61 0.08 9.91 0.48
CA ILE A 61 -1.05 9.79 1.37
C ILE A 61 -0.81 8.56 2.23
N TYR A 62 -0.80 8.74 3.52
CA TYR A 62 -0.41 7.68 4.45
C TYR A 62 -1.61 6.95 5.03
N ASP A 63 -1.38 5.69 5.38
CA ASP A 63 -2.30 4.92 6.23
C ASP A 63 -3.67 4.74 5.60
N ILE A 64 -3.68 4.33 4.34
CA ILE A 64 -4.93 4.04 3.64
C ILE A 64 -5.26 2.57 3.84
N GLU A 65 -6.47 2.29 4.27
CA GLU A 65 -6.89 0.93 4.51
C GLU A 65 -7.08 0.18 3.20
N GLU A 66 -6.82 -1.12 3.26
CA GLU A 66 -6.83 -1.94 2.05
C GLU A 66 -8.17 -1.90 1.36
N GLU A 67 -9.24 -1.91 2.12
CA GLU A 67 -10.58 -1.91 1.51
C GLU A 67 -10.93 -0.60 0.85
N ALA A 68 -10.17 0.45 1.11
CA ALA A 68 -10.40 1.73 0.46
C ALA A 68 -9.72 1.82 -0.90
N LEU A 69 -8.86 0.87 -1.22
CA LEU A 69 -8.10 0.89 -2.46
C LEU A 69 -8.69 -0.08 -3.47
N LYS A 70 -8.58 0.27 -4.74
CA LYS A 70 -8.89 -0.63 -5.85
C LYS A 70 -7.84 -0.46 -6.92
N LEU A 71 -7.62 -1.52 -7.68
CA LEU A 71 -6.72 -1.42 -8.81
C LEU A 71 -7.31 -0.47 -9.85
N ARG A 72 -6.44 0.36 -10.42
CA ARG A 72 -6.92 1.35 -11.37
C ARG A 72 -7.53 0.73 -12.61
N GLU A 73 -6.97 -0.38 -13.02
CA GLU A 73 -7.43 -1.01 -14.25
C GLU A 73 -8.77 -1.70 -14.11
N ASN A 74 -9.32 -1.72 -12.92
CA ASN A 74 -10.65 -2.31 -12.71
C ASN A 74 -11.74 -1.25 -12.82
N LEU A 75 -11.59 -0.35 -13.72
CA LEU A 75 -12.59 0.68 -13.94
C LEU A 75 -13.80 0.17 -14.67
#